data_9ed085f61e65fced738fac5019325257
#
_entry.id   9ed085f61e65fced738fac5019325257
#
_cell.length_a   1.000
_cell.length_b   1.000
_cell.length_c   1.000
_cell.angle_alpha   90.00
_cell.angle_beta   90.00
_cell.angle_gamma   90.00
#
_symmetry.space_group_name_H-M   'P 1'
#
loop_
_entity.id
_entity.type
_entity.pdbx_description
1 polymer ?
#
loop_
_entity_poly.entity_id
_entity_poly.type
_entity_poly.pdbx_seq_one_letter_code
_entity_poly.pdbx_strand_id
1 'polypeptide(L)'
;MRIAPYLFVILLLQSPSFLPAEDEAKADEKQAQAGEKKADDKPAESISILPGHSAHGEAFNEGPRQSAYLMEGMANISFPVTAKDPLVQKFINQGLAQMHGFWNYEAERSFRQAVTIEPECAIGYWGLALANLSNEKRSKEFMAKAVEHKAKTSEREIMYIDALAALIKAGTSKKKERSEAYMQALEKIIYKYPDDTEAKSLLALQLWKHRYEGGKINSLLAVSALQDTVFRDNPMHPTHHYRIHLWDHENPKLALDSAAKCGQTSPGIAHMWHMPGHIYSRLKRYNDAAWQQEASARVDHAHMMRDRVLPDQIHNFAHNNEWLIRNLIHSGRVGEAVDLAKNMIELPRHPKYNMPNKRKSY
;
A
#
# COMPACT_ATOMS: atom_id res chain seq x y z
N MET A 1 25.89 -57.36 26.43
CA MET A 1 25.77 -56.36 25.39
C MET A 1 26.34 -55.06 25.92
N ARG A 2 27.40 -54.57 25.28
CA ARG A 2 28.29 -53.52 25.80
C ARG A 2 27.72 -52.15 25.50
N ILE A 3 27.60 -51.31 26.53
CA ILE A 3 27.25 -49.91 26.45
C ILE A 3 28.56 -49.12 26.37
N ALA A 4 28.73 -48.31 25.31
CA ALA A 4 29.87 -47.40 25.14
C ALA A 4 29.52 -46.02 25.70
N PRO A 5 30.42 -45.34 26.42
CA PRO A 5 30.18 -43.99 26.91
C PRO A 5 30.62 -42.96 25.88
N TYR A 6 29.75 -41.95 25.65
CA TYR A 6 30.11 -40.75 24.90
C TYR A 6 30.87 -39.77 25.78
N LEU A 7 32.04 -39.40 25.31
CA LEU A 7 32.94 -38.43 25.91
C LEU A 7 32.46 -37.00 25.54
N PHE A 8 32.11 -36.21 26.52
CA PHE A 8 31.84 -34.75 26.34
C PHE A 8 33.20 -34.02 26.43
N VAL A 9 33.61 -33.39 25.34
CA VAL A 9 34.73 -32.45 25.33
C VAL A 9 34.20 -31.06 25.60
N ILE A 10 34.51 -30.54 26.78
CA ILE A 10 34.24 -29.12 27.14
C ILE A 10 35.40 -28.29 26.62
N LEU A 11 35.15 -27.46 25.60
CA LEU A 11 36.09 -26.43 25.13
C LEU A 11 35.89 -25.18 25.98
N LEU A 12 36.86 -24.89 26.85
CA LEU A 12 36.97 -23.63 27.58
C LEU A 12 37.47 -22.55 26.60
N LEU A 13 36.59 -21.65 26.17
CA LEU A 13 36.97 -20.42 25.50
C LEU A 13 37.36 -19.38 26.57
N GLN A 14 38.62 -19.01 26.58
CA GLN A 14 39.15 -17.90 27.38
C GLN A 14 38.65 -16.59 26.80
N SER A 15 38.03 -15.75 27.63
CA SER A 15 37.61 -14.40 27.30
C SER A 15 38.81 -13.47 27.19
N PRO A 16 38.91 -12.61 26.16
CA PRO A 16 39.89 -11.54 26.16
C PRO A 16 39.46 -10.44 27.12
N SER A 17 40.40 -9.97 27.95
CA SER A 17 40.29 -8.89 28.87
C SER A 17 40.03 -7.56 28.12
N PHE A 18 38.98 -6.86 28.51
CA PHE A 18 38.73 -5.46 28.11
C PHE A 18 39.80 -4.52 28.72
N LEU A 19 40.50 -3.80 27.88
CA LEU A 19 41.20 -2.56 28.22
C LEU A 19 40.32 -1.36 27.97
N PRO A 20 40.39 -0.28 28.73
CA PRO A 20 39.48 0.85 28.61
C PRO A 20 39.77 1.70 27.36
N ALA A 21 38.68 2.09 26.67
CA ALA A 21 38.66 2.85 25.42
C ALA A 21 38.83 4.37 25.70
N GLU A 22 40.03 4.82 26.05
CA GLU A 22 40.33 6.26 26.14
C GLU A 22 41.50 6.78 25.28
N ASP A 23 42.25 5.91 24.59
CA ASP A 23 43.41 6.31 23.79
C ASP A 23 43.29 6.25 22.28
N GLU A 24 42.17 5.74 21.72
CA GLU A 24 41.97 5.72 20.25
C GLU A 24 41.31 6.96 19.64
N ALA A 25 40.77 7.87 20.46
CA ALA A 25 40.08 9.07 19.97
C ALA A 25 41.01 10.22 19.50
N LYS A 26 42.33 10.08 19.62
CA LYS A 26 43.30 11.14 19.26
C LYS A 26 44.11 10.88 17.98
N ALA A 27 43.95 9.73 17.35
CA ALA A 27 44.68 9.38 16.13
C ALA A 27 43.95 9.73 14.83
N ASP A 28 42.61 9.81 14.85
CA ASP A 28 41.81 10.02 13.64
C ASP A 28 41.57 11.49 13.25
N GLU A 29 41.87 12.45 14.13
CA GLU A 29 41.70 13.88 13.78
C GLU A 29 42.83 14.49 12.92
N LYS A 30 43.92 13.77 12.66
CA LYS A 30 45.06 14.31 11.86
C LYS A 30 45.12 13.85 10.42
N GLN A 31 44.24 12.95 9.97
CA GLN A 31 44.18 12.51 8.56
C GLN A 31 43.01 13.06 7.74
N ALA A 32 42.10 13.83 8.35
CA ALA A 32 40.91 14.38 7.65
C ALA A 32 41.15 15.79 7.05
N GLN A 33 42.37 16.35 7.06
CA GLN A 33 42.60 17.71 6.55
C GLN A 33 43.47 17.80 5.27
N ALA A 34 43.56 16.77 4.47
CA ALA A 34 44.26 16.88 3.19
C ALA A 34 43.42 16.27 2.04
N GLY A 35 42.63 17.10 1.39
CA GLY A 35 42.08 16.69 0.09
C GLY A 35 40.66 17.11 -0.27
N GLU A 36 40.13 18.24 0.17
CA GLU A 36 38.91 18.79 -0.45
C GLU A 36 39.28 19.59 -1.72
N LYS A 37 39.18 18.91 -2.87
CA LYS A 37 38.92 19.61 -4.13
C LYS A 37 37.48 20.06 -4.11
N LYS A 38 37.25 21.38 -4.08
CA LYS A 38 35.96 22.01 -4.33
C LYS A 38 35.44 21.54 -5.68
N ALA A 39 34.48 20.64 -5.68
CA ALA A 39 33.57 20.46 -6.80
C ALA A 39 32.63 21.67 -6.82
N ASP A 40 32.42 22.27 -7.98
CA ASP A 40 31.45 23.35 -8.19
C ASP A 40 30.07 22.89 -7.75
N ASP A 41 29.68 23.26 -6.54
CA ASP A 41 28.34 23.12 -6.00
C ASP A 41 27.41 24.12 -6.72
N LYS A 42 26.90 23.74 -7.89
CA LYS A 42 25.61 24.28 -8.33
C LYS A 42 24.59 23.71 -7.34
N PRO A 43 23.81 24.55 -6.64
CA PRO A 43 22.75 24.03 -5.80
C PRO A 43 21.81 23.21 -6.69
N ALA A 44 21.66 21.94 -6.37
CA ALA A 44 20.65 21.10 -7.00
C ALA A 44 19.34 21.87 -6.87
N GLU A 45 18.69 22.20 -7.99
CA GLU A 45 17.36 22.81 -8.00
C GLU A 45 16.47 21.94 -7.10
N SER A 46 16.03 22.52 -5.99
CA SER A 46 15.16 21.83 -5.05
C SER A 46 13.85 21.54 -5.79
N ILE A 47 13.70 20.30 -6.20
CA ILE A 47 12.44 19.83 -6.81
C ILE A 47 11.37 20.06 -5.75
N SER A 48 10.47 21.02 -6.02
CA SER A 48 9.36 21.35 -5.13
C SER A 48 8.38 20.18 -5.10
N ILE A 49 8.57 19.27 -4.15
CA ILE A 49 7.61 18.22 -3.86
C ILE A 49 6.45 18.87 -3.11
N LEU A 50 5.22 18.64 -3.60
CA LEU A 50 4.03 19.18 -2.94
C LEU A 50 3.97 18.75 -1.47
N PRO A 51 3.57 19.67 -0.55
CA PRO A 51 3.56 19.39 0.88
C PRO A 51 2.69 18.19 1.24
N GLY A 52 3.12 17.45 2.24
CA GLY A 52 2.44 16.27 2.72
C GLY A 52 2.53 15.09 1.74
N HIS A 53 2.27 13.86 2.19
CA HIS A 53 2.43 12.68 1.35
C HIS A 53 1.50 11.52 1.70
N SER A 54 0.61 11.69 2.68
CA SER A 54 -0.26 10.61 3.13
C SER A 54 -1.60 11.12 3.62
N ALA A 55 -2.63 10.29 3.49
CA ALA A 55 -3.92 10.46 4.15
C ALA A 55 -3.83 10.24 5.68
N HIS A 56 -2.74 9.70 6.18
CA HIS A 56 -2.54 9.35 7.60
C HIS A 56 -2.14 10.55 8.48
N GLY A 57 -2.05 11.74 7.91
CA GLY A 57 -1.87 12.97 8.65
C GLY A 57 -0.40 13.38 8.84
N GLU A 58 -0.15 14.22 9.85
CA GLU A 58 1.13 14.90 10.04
C GLU A 58 2.30 13.98 10.36
N ALA A 59 2.05 12.82 10.98
CA ALA A 59 3.10 11.86 11.31
C ALA A 59 3.95 11.45 10.12
N PHE A 60 3.37 11.43 8.93
CA PHE A 60 4.03 11.05 7.69
C PHE A 60 4.54 12.23 6.86
N ASN A 61 4.35 13.44 7.35
CA ASN A 61 4.79 14.67 6.69
C ASN A 61 6.10 15.21 7.24
N GLU A 62 6.57 14.69 8.36
CA GLU A 62 7.78 15.17 9.04
C GLU A 62 8.99 14.29 8.77
N GLY A 63 10.15 14.91 8.78
CA GLY A 63 11.44 14.28 8.56
C GLY A 63 11.80 14.06 7.09
N PRO A 64 13.03 13.61 6.81
CA PRO A 64 13.47 13.30 5.46
C PRO A 64 12.66 12.13 4.91
N ARG A 65 12.07 12.35 3.74
CA ARG A 65 11.31 11.32 3.04
C ARG A 65 12.25 10.45 2.24
N GLN A 66 12.10 9.14 2.40
CA GLN A 66 12.80 8.22 1.52
C GLN A 66 12.19 8.26 0.12
N SER A 67 13.04 8.30 -0.90
CA SER A 67 12.61 8.08 -2.28
C SER A 67 11.93 6.72 -2.41
N ALA A 68 10.96 6.62 -3.31
CA ALA A 68 10.41 5.30 -3.65
C ALA A 68 11.46 4.49 -4.41
N TYR A 69 11.40 3.18 -4.24
CA TYR A 69 12.15 2.21 -5.02
C TYR A 69 11.17 1.21 -5.65
N LEU A 70 11.60 0.48 -6.66
CA LEU A 70 10.78 -0.58 -7.24
C LEU A 70 10.74 -1.76 -6.28
N MET A 71 9.56 -2.02 -5.72
CA MET A 71 9.33 -3.07 -4.75
C MET A 71 9.07 -4.40 -5.45
N GLU A 72 9.64 -5.45 -4.90
CA GLU A 72 9.29 -6.81 -5.29
C GLU A 72 7.87 -7.19 -4.77
N GLY A 73 7.25 -8.16 -5.42
CA GLY A 73 5.95 -8.66 -4.99
C GLY A 73 4.78 -7.70 -5.27
N MET A 74 4.92 -6.78 -6.19
CA MET A 74 3.82 -5.96 -6.69
C MET A 74 3.09 -6.67 -7.84
N ALA A 75 1.78 -6.40 -7.98
CA ALA A 75 1.00 -6.94 -9.08
C ALA A 75 1.55 -6.50 -10.45
N ASN A 76 1.44 -7.39 -11.42
CA ASN A 76 1.74 -7.06 -12.82
C ASN A 76 0.58 -6.23 -13.40
N ILE A 77 0.71 -4.91 -13.31
CA ILE A 77 -0.22 -3.93 -13.87
C ILE A 77 0.31 -3.45 -15.22
N SER A 78 -0.59 -3.35 -16.18
CA SER A 78 -0.33 -2.73 -17.49
C SER A 78 -1.20 -1.49 -17.66
N PHE A 79 -0.64 -0.34 -17.35
CA PHE A 79 -1.29 0.96 -17.52
C PHE A 79 -0.40 1.89 -18.34
N PRO A 80 -0.43 1.80 -19.68
CA PRO A 80 0.42 2.61 -20.54
C PRO A 80 0.22 4.10 -20.30
N VAL A 81 1.32 4.83 -20.17
CA VAL A 81 1.31 6.29 -19.95
C VAL A 81 2.27 6.99 -20.91
N THR A 82 1.97 8.24 -21.17
CA THR A 82 2.86 9.13 -21.93
C THR A 82 3.99 9.56 -21.02
N ALA A 83 5.13 8.88 -21.13
CA ALA A 83 6.35 9.16 -20.38
C ALA A 83 7.59 9.00 -21.27
N LYS A 84 8.61 9.81 -21.02
CA LYS A 84 9.91 9.74 -21.74
C LYS A 84 10.85 8.73 -21.09
N ASP A 85 10.86 8.70 -19.76
CA ASP A 85 11.67 7.78 -18.99
C ASP A 85 10.88 6.48 -18.67
N PRO A 86 11.38 5.30 -19.08
CA PRO A 86 10.73 4.02 -18.76
C PRO A 86 10.55 3.76 -17.27
N LEU A 87 11.33 4.43 -16.42
CA LEU A 87 11.21 4.28 -14.97
C LEU A 87 9.93 4.93 -14.44
N VAL A 88 9.44 6.01 -15.07
CA VAL A 88 8.15 6.62 -14.79
C VAL A 88 7.03 5.62 -14.98
N GLN A 89 7.00 4.90 -16.10
CA GLN A 89 6.01 3.84 -16.36
C GLN A 89 6.02 2.78 -15.25
N LYS A 90 7.20 2.36 -14.78
CA LYS A 90 7.32 1.36 -13.71
C LYS A 90 6.75 1.87 -12.38
N PHE A 91 7.04 3.12 -12.02
CA PHE A 91 6.49 3.72 -10.80
C PHE A 91 4.99 3.97 -10.87
N ILE A 92 4.44 4.31 -12.04
CA ILE A 92 2.99 4.41 -12.24
C ILE A 92 2.32 3.03 -12.05
N ASN A 93 2.85 1.99 -12.67
CA ASN A 93 2.32 0.62 -12.52
C ASN A 93 2.40 0.16 -11.06
N GLN A 94 3.52 0.41 -10.38
CA GLN A 94 3.68 0.10 -8.95
C GLN A 94 2.67 0.87 -8.09
N GLY A 95 2.51 2.17 -8.32
CA GLY A 95 1.54 3.00 -7.59
C GLY A 95 0.11 2.48 -7.76
N LEU A 96 -0.27 2.05 -8.96
CA LEU A 96 -1.58 1.43 -9.20
C LEU A 96 -1.72 0.08 -8.49
N ALA A 97 -0.71 -0.78 -8.53
CA ALA A 97 -0.72 -2.04 -7.79
C ALA A 97 -0.92 -1.81 -6.28
N GLN A 98 -0.25 -0.80 -5.73
CA GLN A 98 -0.41 -0.39 -4.33
C GLN A 98 -1.81 0.21 -4.06
N MET A 99 -2.38 0.99 -4.99
CA MET A 99 -3.76 1.48 -4.90
C MET A 99 -4.78 0.34 -4.87
N HIS A 100 -4.60 -0.70 -5.68
CA HIS A 100 -5.45 -1.89 -5.66
C HIS A 100 -5.38 -2.64 -4.31
N GLY A 101 -4.25 -2.58 -3.63
CA GLY A 101 -4.06 -3.11 -2.28
C GLY A 101 -4.47 -2.14 -1.17
N PHE A 102 -5.10 -1.01 -1.47
CA PHE A 102 -5.43 0.07 -0.53
C PHE A 102 -4.23 0.63 0.24
N TRP A 103 -3.02 0.43 -0.28
CA TRP A 103 -1.79 0.93 0.30
C TRP A 103 -1.48 2.35 -0.19
N ASN A 104 -2.40 3.26 0.10
CA ASN A 104 -2.40 4.63 -0.43
C ASN A 104 -1.12 5.41 -0.12
N TYR A 105 -0.52 5.17 1.06
CA TYR A 105 0.73 5.81 1.48
C TYR A 105 1.90 5.48 0.52
N GLU A 106 2.12 4.20 0.25
CA GLU A 106 3.18 3.77 -0.66
C GLU A 106 2.85 4.08 -2.13
N ALA A 107 1.57 4.02 -2.50
CA ALA A 107 1.13 4.48 -3.83
C ALA A 107 1.48 5.96 -4.05
N GLU A 108 1.22 6.82 -3.06
CA GLU A 108 1.64 8.22 -3.12
C GLU A 108 3.16 8.34 -3.28
N ARG A 109 3.96 7.55 -2.55
CA ARG A 109 5.42 7.54 -2.70
C ARG A 109 5.86 7.18 -4.11
N SER A 110 5.24 6.16 -4.71
CA SER A 110 5.52 5.72 -6.09
C SER A 110 5.16 6.80 -7.11
N PHE A 111 3.97 7.40 -7.00
CA PHE A 111 3.56 8.48 -7.89
C PHE A 111 4.40 9.75 -7.72
N ARG A 112 4.85 10.07 -6.49
CA ARG A 112 5.82 11.17 -6.26
C ARG A 112 7.13 10.91 -6.97
N GLN A 113 7.63 9.67 -6.94
CA GLN A 113 8.86 9.33 -7.64
C GLN A 113 8.69 9.51 -9.15
N ALA A 114 7.55 9.15 -9.72
CA ALA A 114 7.26 9.37 -11.13
C ALA A 114 7.32 10.86 -11.50
N VAL A 115 6.66 11.75 -10.72
CA VAL A 115 6.67 13.20 -10.98
C VAL A 115 7.99 13.87 -10.58
N THR A 116 8.82 13.25 -9.76
CA THR A 116 10.18 13.70 -9.49
C THR A 116 11.09 13.46 -10.71
N ILE A 117 10.91 12.31 -11.39
CA ILE A 117 11.65 11.97 -12.61
C ILE A 117 11.16 12.83 -13.78
N GLU A 118 9.84 12.91 -13.96
CA GLU A 118 9.20 13.75 -15.00
C GLU A 118 8.18 14.72 -14.37
N PRO A 119 8.56 15.96 -14.06
CA PRO A 119 7.68 16.96 -13.43
C PRO A 119 6.42 17.31 -14.20
N GLU A 120 6.38 17.02 -15.49
CA GLU A 120 5.21 17.24 -16.35
C GLU A 120 4.34 15.98 -16.53
N CYS A 121 4.62 14.89 -15.83
CA CYS A 121 3.85 13.64 -15.91
C CYS A 121 2.45 13.83 -15.31
N ALA A 122 1.47 14.13 -16.16
CA ALA A 122 0.09 14.40 -15.73
C ALA A 122 -0.55 13.20 -14.99
N ILE A 123 -0.29 11.97 -15.44
CA ILE A 123 -0.79 10.74 -14.81
C ILE A 123 -0.12 10.49 -13.44
N GLY A 124 1.10 10.93 -13.24
CA GLY A 124 1.73 10.90 -11.92
C GLY A 124 0.95 11.76 -10.91
N TYR A 125 0.55 12.97 -11.29
CA TYR A 125 -0.30 13.83 -10.46
C TYR A 125 -1.72 13.31 -10.31
N TRP A 126 -2.30 12.69 -11.34
CA TRP A 126 -3.58 11.98 -11.23
C TRP A 126 -3.49 10.85 -10.17
N GLY A 127 -2.43 10.05 -10.19
CA GLY A 127 -2.20 9.02 -9.18
C GLY A 127 -2.04 9.59 -7.77
N LEU A 128 -1.33 10.71 -7.61
CA LEU A 128 -1.23 11.45 -6.35
C LEU A 128 -2.59 11.92 -5.85
N ALA A 129 -3.43 12.47 -6.73
CA ALA A 129 -4.78 12.89 -6.38
C ALA A 129 -5.66 11.71 -5.94
N LEU A 130 -5.56 10.58 -6.67
CA LEU A 130 -6.30 9.34 -6.38
C LEU A 130 -5.89 8.76 -5.02
N ALA A 131 -4.59 8.72 -4.70
CA ALA A 131 -4.07 8.24 -3.42
C ALA A 131 -4.49 9.12 -2.23
N ASN A 132 -4.88 10.37 -2.48
CA ASN A 132 -5.23 11.35 -1.46
C ASN A 132 -6.73 11.70 -1.42
N LEU A 133 -7.63 10.89 -1.96
CA LEU A 133 -9.07 11.20 -1.98
C LEU A 133 -9.69 11.44 -0.60
N SER A 134 -9.11 10.91 0.46
CA SER A 134 -9.52 11.16 1.86
C SER A 134 -9.07 12.53 2.38
N ASN A 135 -8.15 13.21 1.69
CA ASN A 135 -7.65 14.54 2.02
C ASN A 135 -8.00 15.51 0.88
N GLU A 136 -9.14 16.18 1.03
CA GLU A 136 -9.72 17.03 -0.03
C GLU A 136 -8.76 18.11 -0.52
N LYS A 137 -8.03 18.77 0.39
CA LYS A 137 -7.07 19.83 0.03
C LYS A 137 -5.97 19.26 -0.87
N ARG A 138 -5.34 18.18 -0.44
CA ARG A 138 -4.22 17.58 -1.16
C ARG A 138 -4.66 17.00 -2.50
N SER A 139 -5.80 16.30 -2.54
CA SER A 139 -6.31 15.74 -3.80
C SER A 139 -6.63 16.82 -4.83
N LYS A 140 -7.17 17.97 -4.39
CA LYS A 140 -7.42 19.14 -5.27
C LYS A 140 -6.12 19.75 -5.80
N GLU A 141 -5.12 19.93 -4.96
CA GLU A 141 -3.82 20.49 -5.35
C GLU A 141 -3.11 19.59 -6.38
N PHE A 142 -3.06 18.30 -6.14
CA PHE A 142 -2.50 17.35 -7.11
C PHE A 142 -3.31 17.29 -8.40
N MET A 143 -4.64 17.30 -8.30
CA MET A 143 -5.49 17.25 -9.48
C MET A 143 -5.34 18.50 -10.36
N ALA A 144 -5.15 19.69 -9.76
CA ALA A 144 -4.85 20.91 -10.50
C ALA A 144 -3.58 20.76 -11.36
N LYS A 145 -2.53 20.12 -10.83
CA LYS A 145 -1.30 19.80 -11.57
C LYS A 145 -1.54 18.78 -12.70
N ALA A 146 -2.32 17.74 -12.46
CA ALA A 146 -2.69 16.79 -13.51
C ALA A 146 -3.41 17.50 -14.68
N VAL A 147 -4.36 18.40 -14.38
CA VAL A 147 -5.11 19.17 -15.38
C VAL A 147 -4.19 20.16 -16.12
N GLU A 148 -3.24 20.79 -15.43
CA GLU A 148 -2.26 21.71 -16.03
C GLU A 148 -1.43 21.00 -17.14
N HIS A 149 -1.04 19.75 -16.91
CA HIS A 149 -0.15 19.01 -17.82
C HIS A 149 -0.88 18.10 -18.82
N LYS A 150 -2.20 17.86 -18.68
CA LYS A 150 -2.92 16.84 -19.44
C LYS A 150 -2.87 16.98 -20.95
N ALA A 151 -2.74 18.21 -21.47
CA ALA A 151 -2.72 18.46 -22.92
C ALA A 151 -1.53 17.79 -23.65
N LYS A 152 -0.51 17.33 -22.90
CA LYS A 152 0.66 16.65 -23.43
C LYS A 152 0.54 15.11 -23.40
N THR A 153 -0.60 14.57 -22.95
CA THR A 153 -0.83 13.14 -22.78
C THR A 153 -1.77 12.56 -23.84
N SER A 154 -1.91 11.24 -23.88
CA SER A 154 -2.85 10.57 -24.77
C SER A 154 -4.30 10.90 -24.41
N GLU A 155 -5.20 10.76 -25.39
CA GLU A 155 -6.63 10.95 -25.18
C GLU A 155 -7.18 10.03 -24.06
N ARG A 156 -6.68 8.80 -23.98
CA ARG A 156 -7.03 7.87 -22.90
C ARG A 156 -6.67 8.43 -21.53
N GLU A 157 -5.48 8.96 -21.36
CA GLU A 157 -5.01 9.56 -20.10
C GLU A 157 -5.83 10.82 -19.76
N ILE A 158 -6.16 11.64 -20.74
CA ILE A 158 -7.04 12.81 -20.55
C ILE A 158 -8.40 12.38 -19.98
N MET A 159 -8.98 11.29 -20.49
CA MET A 159 -10.26 10.77 -19.97
C MET A 159 -10.17 10.35 -18.50
N TYR A 160 -9.09 9.71 -18.07
CA TYR A 160 -8.85 9.36 -16.66
C TYR A 160 -8.70 10.59 -15.77
N ILE A 161 -7.95 11.60 -16.25
CA ILE A 161 -7.73 12.86 -15.53
C ILE A 161 -9.06 13.60 -15.38
N ASP A 162 -9.85 13.73 -16.44
CA ASP A 162 -11.13 14.45 -16.43
C ASP A 162 -12.16 13.71 -15.57
N ALA A 163 -12.20 12.38 -15.57
CA ALA A 163 -13.06 11.58 -14.72
C ALA A 163 -12.77 11.84 -13.23
N LEU A 164 -11.53 11.78 -12.83
CA LEU A 164 -11.13 12.00 -11.43
C LEU A 164 -11.29 13.49 -11.03
N ALA A 165 -11.01 14.42 -11.93
CA ALA A 165 -11.21 15.85 -11.70
C ALA A 165 -12.69 16.16 -11.42
N ALA A 166 -13.62 15.55 -12.15
CA ALA A 166 -15.05 15.70 -11.92
C ALA A 166 -15.46 15.15 -10.53
N LEU A 167 -14.92 13.98 -10.14
CA LEU A 167 -15.15 13.40 -8.83
C LEU A 167 -14.70 14.34 -7.70
N ILE A 168 -13.50 14.91 -7.81
CA ILE A 168 -12.89 15.77 -6.78
C ILE A 168 -13.59 17.14 -6.73
N LYS A 169 -13.93 17.72 -7.88
CA LYS A 169 -14.59 19.04 -8.00
C LYS A 169 -15.95 19.07 -7.30
N ALA A 170 -16.72 18.00 -7.35
CA ALA A 170 -18.03 17.92 -6.74
C ALA A 170 -18.02 18.00 -5.20
N GLY A 171 -16.84 17.82 -4.58
CA GLY A 171 -16.65 17.94 -3.14
C GLY A 171 -17.31 16.79 -2.34
N THR A 172 -17.25 16.90 -1.00
CA THR A 172 -17.74 15.83 -0.11
C THR A 172 -19.25 15.90 0.18
N SER A 173 -19.92 17.00 -0.15
CA SER A 173 -21.34 17.21 0.16
C SER A 173 -22.31 16.44 -0.76
N LYS A 174 -21.89 16.13 -1.99
CA LYS A 174 -22.70 15.44 -3.01
C LYS A 174 -22.10 14.07 -3.35
N LYS A 175 -21.93 13.22 -2.33
CA LYS A 175 -21.21 11.95 -2.48
C LYS A 175 -21.83 11.03 -3.52
N LYS A 176 -23.14 10.90 -3.54
CA LYS A 176 -23.86 10.04 -4.47
C LYS A 176 -23.69 10.52 -5.92
N GLU A 177 -24.01 11.77 -6.18
CA GLU A 177 -23.97 12.35 -7.52
C GLU A 177 -22.56 12.36 -8.12
N ARG A 178 -21.54 12.66 -7.31
CA ARG A 178 -20.15 12.59 -7.77
C ARG A 178 -19.70 11.17 -8.08
N SER A 179 -20.14 10.20 -7.27
CA SER A 179 -19.88 8.78 -7.50
C SER A 179 -20.50 8.31 -8.82
N GLU A 180 -21.77 8.68 -9.08
CA GLU A 180 -22.47 8.37 -10.33
C GLU A 180 -21.78 9.00 -11.54
N ALA A 181 -21.36 10.28 -11.45
CA ALA A 181 -20.65 10.95 -12.53
C ALA A 181 -19.29 10.28 -12.83
N TYR A 182 -18.58 9.84 -11.78
CA TYR A 182 -17.31 9.14 -11.95
C TYR A 182 -17.50 7.76 -12.60
N MET A 183 -18.50 7.00 -12.16
CA MET A 183 -18.84 5.71 -12.79
C MET A 183 -19.18 5.89 -14.28
N GLN A 184 -20.01 6.86 -14.63
CA GLN A 184 -20.34 7.19 -16.04
C GLN A 184 -19.10 7.57 -16.86
N ALA A 185 -18.15 8.29 -16.25
CA ALA A 185 -16.90 8.64 -16.92
C ALA A 185 -16.03 7.41 -17.17
N LEU A 186 -15.94 6.48 -16.22
CA LEU A 186 -15.23 5.19 -16.39
C LEU A 186 -15.92 4.30 -17.45
N GLU A 187 -17.25 4.27 -17.49
CA GLU A 187 -18.00 3.56 -18.53
C GLU A 187 -17.69 4.13 -19.93
N LYS A 188 -17.53 5.44 -20.07
CA LYS A 188 -17.12 6.06 -21.35
C LYS A 188 -15.71 5.63 -21.76
N ILE A 189 -14.79 5.49 -20.79
CA ILE A 189 -13.44 4.95 -21.07
C ILE A 189 -13.56 3.51 -21.58
N ILE A 190 -14.31 2.65 -20.88
CA ILE A 190 -14.52 1.24 -21.26
C ILE A 190 -15.20 1.13 -22.63
N TYR A 191 -16.17 2.00 -22.92
CA TYR A 191 -16.83 2.00 -24.24
C TYR A 191 -15.86 2.34 -25.37
N LYS A 192 -14.96 3.30 -25.13
CA LYS A 192 -13.97 3.73 -26.14
C LYS A 192 -12.76 2.79 -26.22
N TYR A 193 -12.37 2.21 -25.10
CA TYR A 193 -11.23 1.31 -24.93
C TYR A 193 -11.69 0.00 -24.24
N PRO A 194 -12.34 -0.93 -24.99
CA PRO A 194 -12.95 -2.12 -24.39
C PRO A 194 -11.96 -3.06 -23.68
N ASP A 195 -10.69 -2.98 -24.06
CA ASP A 195 -9.61 -3.80 -23.46
C ASP A 195 -8.91 -3.10 -22.27
N ASP A 196 -9.42 -1.94 -21.84
CA ASP A 196 -8.87 -1.22 -20.70
C ASP A 196 -9.24 -1.92 -19.38
N THR A 197 -8.35 -2.79 -18.93
CA THR A 197 -8.51 -3.58 -17.71
C THR A 197 -8.60 -2.69 -16.46
N GLU A 198 -7.84 -1.58 -16.43
CA GLU A 198 -7.83 -0.68 -15.27
C GLU A 198 -9.13 0.12 -15.15
N ALA A 199 -9.72 0.57 -16.26
CA ALA A 199 -11.01 1.24 -16.22
C ALA A 199 -12.12 0.30 -15.69
N LYS A 200 -12.13 -0.97 -16.13
CA LYS A 200 -13.05 -1.99 -15.62
C LYS A 200 -12.85 -2.24 -14.11
N SER A 201 -11.60 -2.32 -13.68
CA SER A 201 -11.25 -2.55 -12.27
C SER A 201 -11.66 -1.37 -11.38
N LEU A 202 -11.36 -0.13 -11.80
CA LEU A 202 -11.76 1.08 -11.08
C LEU A 202 -13.27 1.26 -11.05
N LEU A 203 -13.99 0.92 -12.14
CA LEU A 203 -15.45 0.92 -12.16
C LEU A 203 -16.02 -0.09 -11.15
N ALA A 204 -15.49 -1.32 -11.13
CA ALA A 204 -15.92 -2.35 -10.18
C ALA A 204 -15.70 -1.89 -8.72
N LEU A 205 -14.57 -1.23 -8.44
CA LEU A 205 -14.30 -0.63 -7.12
C LEU A 205 -15.29 0.49 -6.80
N GLN A 206 -15.55 1.40 -7.75
CA GLN A 206 -16.45 2.52 -7.51
C GLN A 206 -17.90 2.06 -7.33
N LEU A 207 -18.36 1.06 -8.07
CA LEU A 207 -19.68 0.43 -7.88
C LEU A 207 -19.81 -0.13 -6.46
N TRP A 208 -18.78 -0.78 -5.92
CA TRP A 208 -18.79 -1.25 -4.54
C TRP A 208 -18.79 -0.08 -3.53
N LYS A 209 -17.97 0.96 -3.74
CA LYS A 209 -17.91 2.14 -2.87
C LYS A 209 -19.19 2.96 -2.88
N HIS A 210 -19.90 3.00 -4.00
CA HIS A 210 -21.11 3.79 -4.20
C HIS A 210 -22.19 3.53 -3.13
N ARG A 211 -22.31 2.30 -2.63
CA ARG A 211 -23.24 1.96 -1.54
C ARG A 211 -22.95 2.71 -0.22
N TYR A 212 -21.69 3.06 0.03
CA TYR A 212 -21.29 3.85 1.20
C TYR A 212 -21.36 5.35 0.95
N GLU A 213 -21.63 5.75 -0.26
CA GLU A 213 -21.80 7.14 -0.72
C GLU A 213 -23.27 7.52 -0.92
N GLY A 214 -24.19 6.71 -0.40
CA GLY A 214 -25.63 6.94 -0.46
C GLY A 214 -26.33 6.35 -1.69
N GLY A 215 -25.61 5.59 -2.52
CA GLY A 215 -26.16 4.85 -3.65
C GLY A 215 -26.51 3.40 -3.32
N LYS A 216 -26.85 2.63 -4.36
CA LYS A 216 -27.16 1.20 -4.26
C LYS A 216 -26.44 0.45 -5.37
N ILE A 217 -26.00 -0.78 -5.09
CA ILE A 217 -25.57 -1.72 -6.13
C ILE A 217 -26.84 -2.40 -6.64
N ASN A 218 -27.19 -2.14 -7.88
CA ASN A 218 -28.39 -2.71 -8.49
C ASN A 218 -28.28 -4.25 -8.67
N SER A 219 -27.08 -4.73 -8.97
CA SER A 219 -26.81 -6.16 -9.13
C SER A 219 -25.35 -6.48 -8.77
N LEU A 220 -25.16 -7.22 -7.70
CA LEU A 220 -23.85 -7.76 -7.31
C LEU A 220 -23.28 -8.70 -8.38
N LEU A 221 -24.16 -9.48 -9.04
CA LEU A 221 -23.77 -10.38 -10.12
C LEU A 221 -23.26 -9.61 -11.35
N ALA A 222 -23.84 -8.45 -11.67
CA ALA A 222 -23.34 -7.61 -12.76
C ALA A 222 -21.93 -7.05 -12.45
N VAL A 223 -21.69 -6.61 -11.21
CA VAL A 223 -20.35 -6.18 -10.78
C VAL A 223 -19.37 -7.36 -10.82
N SER A 224 -19.82 -8.55 -10.39
CA SER A 224 -19.02 -9.77 -10.46
C SER A 224 -18.67 -10.13 -11.91
N ALA A 225 -19.63 -10.03 -12.84
CA ALA A 225 -19.41 -10.28 -14.28
C ALA A 225 -18.41 -9.27 -14.89
N LEU A 226 -18.48 -8.00 -14.47
CA LEU A 226 -17.47 -6.99 -14.87
C LEU A 226 -16.07 -7.40 -14.41
N GLN A 227 -15.93 -7.86 -13.16
CA GLN A 227 -14.66 -8.37 -12.63
C GLN A 227 -14.18 -9.62 -13.38
N ASP A 228 -15.10 -10.49 -13.85
CA ASP A 228 -14.75 -11.66 -14.66
C ASP A 228 -14.10 -11.26 -16.00
N THR A 229 -14.49 -10.11 -16.58
CA THR A 229 -13.81 -9.60 -17.77
C THR A 229 -12.36 -9.19 -17.46
N VAL A 230 -12.10 -8.61 -16.28
CA VAL A 230 -10.74 -8.29 -15.83
C VAL A 230 -9.91 -9.57 -15.66
N PHE A 231 -10.47 -10.62 -15.04
CA PHE A 231 -9.75 -11.89 -14.80
C PHE A 231 -9.53 -12.70 -16.07
N ARG A 232 -10.32 -12.50 -17.11
CA ARG A 232 -10.09 -13.11 -18.43
C ARG A 232 -8.84 -12.53 -19.07
N ASP A 233 -8.66 -11.21 -18.96
CA ASP A 233 -7.54 -10.51 -19.56
C ASP A 233 -6.26 -10.66 -18.70
N ASN A 234 -6.41 -10.62 -17.37
CA ASN A 234 -5.34 -10.86 -16.40
C ASN A 234 -5.84 -11.71 -15.21
N PRO A 235 -5.65 -13.04 -15.23
CA PRO A 235 -6.12 -13.95 -14.18
C PRO A 235 -5.53 -13.68 -12.79
N MET A 236 -4.43 -12.93 -12.70
CA MET A 236 -3.76 -12.55 -11.45
C MET A 236 -3.88 -11.03 -11.18
N HIS A 237 -4.92 -10.40 -11.72
CA HIS A 237 -5.17 -8.99 -11.46
C HIS A 237 -5.60 -8.76 -10.00
N PRO A 238 -5.11 -7.72 -9.31
CA PRO A 238 -5.45 -7.44 -7.92
C PRO A 238 -6.93 -7.10 -7.67
N THR A 239 -7.76 -7.02 -8.70
CA THR A 239 -9.23 -6.95 -8.59
C THR A 239 -9.84 -8.12 -7.80
N HIS A 240 -9.10 -9.23 -7.58
CA HIS A 240 -9.50 -10.27 -6.62
C HIS A 240 -9.79 -9.70 -5.22
N HIS A 241 -9.08 -8.70 -4.81
CA HIS A 241 -9.35 -7.92 -3.59
C HIS A 241 -10.76 -7.31 -3.60
N TYR A 242 -11.15 -6.68 -4.71
CA TYR A 242 -12.49 -6.07 -4.84
C TYR A 242 -13.61 -7.12 -4.92
N ARG A 243 -13.32 -8.29 -5.48
CA ARG A 243 -14.25 -9.43 -5.45
C ARG A 243 -14.51 -9.91 -4.03
N ILE A 244 -13.48 -9.93 -3.18
CA ILE A 244 -13.63 -10.26 -1.77
C ILE A 244 -14.54 -9.23 -1.10
N HIS A 245 -14.29 -7.95 -1.25
CA HIS A 245 -15.14 -6.90 -0.68
C HIS A 245 -16.58 -6.94 -1.18
N LEU A 246 -16.80 -7.32 -2.44
CA LEU A 246 -18.14 -7.44 -3.01
C LEU A 246 -18.95 -8.52 -2.30
N TRP A 247 -18.33 -9.66 -1.95
CA TRP A 247 -19.01 -10.84 -1.46
C TRP A 247 -18.82 -11.17 0.02
N ASP A 248 -17.92 -10.45 0.73
CA ASP A 248 -17.59 -10.73 2.14
C ASP A 248 -18.82 -10.89 3.04
N HIS A 249 -19.76 -9.97 2.93
CA HIS A 249 -20.98 -9.97 3.74
C HIS A 249 -22.17 -10.66 3.09
N GLU A 250 -22.22 -10.65 1.77
CA GLU A 250 -23.39 -11.09 0.99
C GLU A 250 -23.39 -12.61 0.77
N ASN A 251 -22.31 -13.13 0.21
CA ASN A 251 -22.11 -14.56 -0.02
C ASN A 251 -20.62 -14.91 -0.12
N PRO A 252 -19.93 -15.17 0.99
CA PRO A 252 -18.49 -15.43 1.00
C PRO A 252 -18.03 -16.57 0.10
N LYS A 253 -18.90 -17.56 -0.17
CA LYS A 253 -18.58 -18.69 -1.05
C LYS A 253 -18.25 -18.24 -2.47
N LEU A 254 -18.87 -17.16 -2.95
CA LEU A 254 -18.62 -16.62 -4.30
C LEU A 254 -17.27 -15.89 -4.43
N ALA A 255 -16.59 -15.66 -3.32
CA ALA A 255 -15.25 -15.08 -3.31
C ALA A 255 -14.13 -16.10 -3.06
N LEU A 256 -14.42 -17.40 -2.91
CA LEU A 256 -13.40 -18.41 -2.55
C LEU A 256 -12.24 -18.49 -3.54
N ASP A 257 -12.52 -18.47 -4.85
CA ASP A 257 -11.46 -18.46 -5.87
C ASP A 257 -10.58 -17.19 -5.77
N SER A 258 -11.21 -16.05 -5.55
CA SER A 258 -10.50 -14.81 -5.34
C SER A 258 -9.70 -14.78 -4.02
N ALA A 259 -10.23 -15.37 -2.95
CA ALA A 259 -9.52 -15.52 -1.69
C ALA A 259 -8.27 -16.40 -1.84
N ALA A 260 -8.34 -17.45 -2.64
CA ALA A 260 -7.17 -18.30 -2.91
C ALA A 260 -6.05 -17.60 -3.69
N LYS A 261 -6.37 -16.58 -4.50
CA LYS A 261 -5.44 -15.89 -5.40
C LYS A 261 -4.95 -14.54 -4.85
N CYS A 262 -5.79 -13.85 -4.07
CA CYS A 262 -5.60 -12.43 -3.71
C CYS A 262 -4.20 -12.11 -3.18
N GLY A 263 -3.70 -12.81 -2.16
CA GLY A 263 -2.36 -12.59 -1.62
C GLY A 263 -1.25 -12.81 -2.65
N GLN A 264 -1.46 -13.77 -3.56
CA GLN A 264 -0.49 -14.09 -4.61
C GLN A 264 -0.44 -13.05 -5.74
N THR A 265 -1.51 -12.25 -5.91
CA THR A 265 -1.52 -11.19 -6.94
C THR A 265 -0.56 -10.05 -6.61
N SER A 266 -0.34 -9.78 -5.32
CA SER A 266 0.57 -8.75 -4.83
C SER A 266 1.18 -9.19 -3.50
N PRO A 267 2.09 -10.19 -3.51
CA PRO A 267 2.61 -10.80 -2.28
C PRO A 267 3.39 -9.84 -1.39
N GLY A 268 3.86 -8.71 -1.92
CA GLY A 268 4.51 -7.65 -1.16
C GLY A 268 3.58 -6.67 -0.44
N ILE A 269 2.25 -6.84 -0.56
CA ILE A 269 1.24 -5.98 0.07
C ILE A 269 0.48 -6.76 1.14
N ALA A 270 0.64 -6.39 2.40
CA ALA A 270 0.05 -7.09 3.55
C ALA A 270 -1.47 -7.21 3.46
N HIS A 271 -2.17 -6.14 3.06
CA HIS A 271 -3.63 -6.13 2.93
C HIS A 271 -4.16 -7.18 1.95
N MET A 272 -3.39 -7.53 0.93
CA MET A 272 -3.77 -8.56 -0.04
C MET A 272 -3.79 -9.98 0.57
N TRP A 273 -2.99 -10.23 1.61
CA TRP A 273 -3.04 -11.44 2.42
C TRP A 273 -4.13 -11.37 3.50
N HIS A 274 -4.39 -10.17 4.05
CA HIS A 274 -5.43 -9.98 5.06
C HIS A 274 -6.84 -10.30 4.53
N MET A 275 -7.18 -9.83 3.36
CA MET A 275 -8.54 -9.92 2.80
C MET A 275 -9.06 -11.35 2.59
N PRO A 276 -8.27 -12.33 2.13
CA PRO A 276 -8.70 -13.73 2.13
C PRO A 276 -9.11 -14.25 3.50
N GLY A 277 -8.48 -13.79 4.57
CA GLY A 277 -8.82 -14.14 5.94
C GLY A 277 -10.25 -13.79 6.33
N HIS A 278 -10.83 -12.72 5.77
CA HIS A 278 -12.24 -12.40 5.94
C HIS A 278 -13.14 -13.51 5.42
N ILE A 279 -12.90 -13.96 4.18
CA ILE A 279 -13.70 -15.00 3.53
C ILE A 279 -13.58 -16.32 4.28
N TYR A 280 -12.36 -16.75 4.62
CA TYR A 280 -12.16 -18.00 5.36
C TYR A 280 -12.79 -17.93 6.76
N SER A 281 -12.68 -16.80 7.47
CA SER A 281 -13.32 -16.59 8.78
C SER A 281 -14.85 -16.67 8.70
N ARG A 282 -15.47 -16.01 7.69
CA ARG A 282 -16.92 -16.08 7.44
C ARG A 282 -17.40 -17.51 7.17
N LEU A 283 -16.58 -18.31 6.52
CA LEU A 283 -16.85 -19.72 6.22
C LEU A 283 -16.45 -20.65 7.38
N LYS A 284 -16.06 -20.11 8.53
CA LYS A 284 -15.62 -20.85 9.73
C LYS A 284 -14.36 -21.71 9.48
N ARG A 285 -13.57 -21.37 8.47
CA ARG A 285 -12.28 -21.97 8.17
C ARG A 285 -11.18 -21.19 8.91
N TYR A 286 -11.23 -21.23 10.24
CA TYR A 286 -10.45 -20.33 11.10
C TYR A 286 -8.94 -20.57 11.01
N ASN A 287 -8.49 -21.80 10.78
CA ASN A 287 -7.07 -22.08 10.57
C ASN A 287 -6.53 -21.46 9.27
N ASP A 288 -7.33 -21.56 8.19
CA ASP A 288 -6.96 -20.91 6.92
C ASP A 288 -6.97 -19.37 7.07
N ALA A 289 -7.96 -18.85 7.80
CA ALA A 289 -8.03 -17.43 8.09
C ALA A 289 -6.83 -16.94 8.93
N ALA A 290 -6.46 -17.68 9.99
CA ALA A 290 -5.30 -17.37 10.82
C ALA A 290 -4.01 -17.37 9.99
N TRP A 291 -3.84 -18.36 9.10
CA TRP A 291 -2.68 -18.42 8.21
C TRP A 291 -2.57 -17.18 7.32
N GLN A 292 -3.69 -16.72 6.75
CA GLN A 292 -3.72 -15.53 5.91
C GLN A 292 -3.37 -14.26 6.69
N GLN A 293 -3.90 -14.12 7.90
CA GLN A 293 -3.60 -12.98 8.77
C GLN A 293 -2.14 -12.99 9.25
N GLU A 294 -1.59 -14.17 9.52
CA GLU A 294 -0.18 -14.31 9.87
C GLU A 294 0.73 -13.94 8.70
N ALA A 295 0.40 -14.37 7.47
CA ALA A 295 1.10 -13.97 6.27
C ALA A 295 1.08 -12.44 6.11
N SER A 296 -0.09 -11.81 6.30
CA SER A 296 -0.24 -10.35 6.29
C SER A 296 0.68 -9.66 7.31
N ALA A 297 0.68 -10.12 8.56
CA ALA A 297 1.51 -9.56 9.62
C ALA A 297 3.02 -9.68 9.30
N ARG A 298 3.44 -10.79 8.68
CA ARG A 298 4.84 -11.00 8.26
C ARG A 298 5.27 -10.03 7.14
N VAL A 299 4.37 -9.75 6.20
CA VAL A 299 4.65 -8.77 5.12
C VAL A 299 4.78 -7.36 5.70
N ASP A 300 3.89 -6.96 6.61
CA ASP A 300 4.01 -5.69 7.32
C ASP A 300 5.31 -5.60 8.13
N HIS A 301 5.69 -6.67 8.85
CA HIS A 301 6.94 -6.72 9.60
C HIS A 301 8.17 -6.57 8.69
N ALA A 302 8.19 -7.24 7.54
CA ALA A 302 9.27 -7.09 6.57
C ALA A 302 9.37 -5.65 6.05
N HIS A 303 8.23 -4.99 5.82
CA HIS A 303 8.18 -3.58 5.45
C HIS A 303 8.72 -2.68 6.58
N MET A 304 8.32 -2.89 7.84
CA MET A 304 8.84 -2.16 8.99
C MET A 304 10.36 -2.18 9.06
N MET A 305 10.95 -3.37 8.90
CA MET A 305 12.40 -3.56 8.99
C MET A 305 13.14 -2.90 7.81
N ARG A 306 12.61 -3.04 6.60
CA ARG A 306 13.23 -2.52 5.37
C ARG A 306 13.13 -1.00 5.31
N ASP A 307 11.96 -0.44 5.56
CA ASP A 307 11.67 0.99 5.40
C ASP A 307 11.79 1.77 6.72
N ARG A 308 12.14 1.10 7.83
CA ARG A 308 12.37 1.71 9.15
C ARG A 308 11.17 2.51 9.65
N VAL A 309 9.98 1.98 9.44
CA VAL A 309 8.73 2.57 9.94
C VAL A 309 8.26 1.88 11.21
N LEU A 310 7.57 2.62 12.07
CA LEU A 310 7.01 2.08 13.30
C LEU A 310 5.70 1.33 13.01
N PRO A 311 5.30 0.37 13.86
CA PRO A 311 4.06 -0.39 13.69
C PRO A 311 2.81 0.47 13.54
N ASP A 312 2.72 1.57 14.30
CA ASP A 312 1.60 2.51 14.28
C ASP A 312 1.58 3.45 13.06
N GLN A 313 2.61 3.38 12.22
CA GLN A 313 2.67 4.06 10.93
C GLN A 313 2.18 3.18 9.77
N ILE A 314 1.87 1.91 10.02
CA ILE A 314 1.34 0.98 9.02
C ILE A 314 -0.18 0.90 9.17
N HIS A 315 -0.87 1.32 8.11
CA HIS A 315 -2.32 1.51 8.09
C HIS A 315 -3.15 0.35 8.67
N ASN A 316 -2.85 -0.87 8.28
CA ASN A 316 -3.65 -2.03 8.63
C ASN A 316 -2.99 -2.96 9.66
N PHE A 317 -1.80 -2.67 10.18
CA PHE A 317 -1.06 -3.62 11.01
C PHE A 317 -1.84 -4.08 12.24
N ALA A 318 -2.38 -3.11 12.99
CA ALA A 318 -3.19 -3.41 14.18
C ALA A 318 -4.46 -4.19 13.81
N HIS A 319 -5.14 -3.78 12.74
CA HIS A 319 -6.34 -4.43 12.24
C HIS A 319 -6.08 -5.87 11.77
N ASN A 320 -4.99 -6.10 11.04
CA ASN A 320 -4.58 -7.44 10.62
C ASN A 320 -4.34 -8.36 11.81
N ASN A 321 -3.63 -7.87 12.85
CA ASN A 321 -3.36 -8.65 14.05
C ASN A 321 -4.62 -8.86 14.91
N GLU A 322 -5.55 -7.89 14.96
CA GLU A 322 -6.86 -8.09 15.61
C GLU A 322 -7.61 -9.28 14.97
N TRP A 323 -7.64 -9.36 13.65
CA TRP A 323 -8.25 -10.48 12.95
C TRP A 323 -7.49 -11.80 13.19
N LEU A 324 -6.16 -11.75 13.27
CA LEU A 324 -5.37 -12.94 13.64
C LEU A 324 -5.77 -13.43 15.04
N ILE A 325 -5.80 -12.54 16.04
CA ILE A 325 -6.22 -12.86 17.41
C ILE A 325 -7.60 -13.53 17.42
N ARG A 326 -8.57 -12.95 16.73
CA ARG A 326 -9.94 -13.51 16.62
C ARG A 326 -9.94 -14.93 16.04
N ASN A 327 -9.20 -15.17 14.97
CA ASN A 327 -9.14 -16.48 14.33
C ASN A 327 -8.37 -17.51 15.15
N LEU A 328 -7.34 -17.11 15.91
CA LEU A 328 -6.65 -17.96 16.89
C LEU A 328 -7.60 -18.40 18.01
N ILE A 329 -8.42 -17.49 18.55
CA ILE A 329 -9.43 -17.82 19.58
C ILE A 329 -10.44 -18.84 19.02
N HIS A 330 -10.98 -18.61 17.81
CA HIS A 330 -11.94 -19.51 17.19
C HIS A 330 -11.37 -20.90 16.84
N SER A 331 -10.05 -21.00 16.62
CA SER A 331 -9.35 -22.27 16.40
C SER A 331 -8.85 -22.95 17.70
N GLY A 332 -9.19 -22.40 18.87
CA GLY A 332 -8.78 -22.95 20.18
C GLY A 332 -7.34 -22.60 20.59
N ARG A 333 -6.62 -21.79 19.84
CA ARG A 333 -5.23 -21.33 20.09
C ARG A 333 -5.22 -20.11 21.02
N VAL A 334 -5.93 -20.19 22.16
CA VAL A 334 -6.17 -19.04 23.05
C VAL A 334 -4.89 -18.50 23.67
N GLY A 335 -3.94 -19.37 24.05
CA GLY A 335 -2.63 -18.94 24.59
C GLY A 335 -1.90 -18.00 23.61
N GLU A 336 -1.78 -18.42 22.35
CA GLU A 336 -1.15 -17.62 21.29
C GLU A 336 -1.90 -16.30 21.05
N ALA A 337 -3.22 -16.32 21.09
CA ALA A 337 -4.03 -15.11 20.94
C ALA A 337 -3.76 -14.09 22.06
N VAL A 338 -3.63 -14.55 23.30
CA VAL A 338 -3.32 -13.70 24.45
C VAL A 338 -1.90 -13.13 24.35
N ASP A 339 -0.93 -13.94 23.97
CA ASP A 339 0.46 -13.50 23.83
C ASP A 339 0.61 -12.48 22.68
N LEU A 340 -0.07 -12.70 21.57
CA LEU A 340 -0.11 -11.73 20.47
C LEU A 340 -0.76 -10.42 20.90
N ALA A 341 -1.89 -10.47 21.64
CA ALA A 341 -2.56 -9.27 22.12
C ALA A 341 -1.68 -8.44 23.07
N LYS A 342 -0.97 -9.10 23.99
CA LYS A 342 0.03 -8.45 24.86
C LYS A 342 1.14 -7.80 24.05
N ASN A 343 1.71 -8.54 23.11
CA ASN A 343 2.75 -8.01 22.22
C ASN A 343 2.27 -6.77 21.46
N MET A 344 1.05 -6.77 20.93
CA MET A 344 0.48 -5.61 20.23
C MET A 344 0.38 -4.37 21.11
N ILE A 345 0.08 -4.52 22.40
CA ILE A 345 -0.01 -3.41 23.36
C ILE A 345 1.37 -2.82 23.64
N GLU A 346 2.40 -3.65 23.66
CA GLU A 346 3.78 -3.31 24.01
C GLU A 346 4.59 -2.74 22.84
N LEU A 347 4.08 -2.81 21.60
CA LEU A 347 4.79 -2.31 20.43
C LEU A 347 5.09 -0.81 20.53
N PRO A 348 6.26 -0.39 20.02
CA PRO A 348 6.66 1.02 20.03
C PRO A 348 5.69 1.87 19.19
N ARG A 349 5.46 3.10 19.66
CA ARG A 349 4.58 4.08 19.00
C ARG A 349 5.34 5.36 18.74
N HIS A 350 4.88 6.09 17.74
CA HIS A 350 5.50 7.38 17.43
C HIS A 350 5.36 8.35 18.61
N PRO A 351 6.46 8.87 19.17
CA PRO A 351 6.44 9.61 20.44
C PRO A 351 5.67 10.93 20.38
N LYS A 352 5.56 11.53 19.20
CA LYS A 352 4.87 12.82 19.00
C LYS A 352 3.41 12.65 18.55
N TYR A 353 3.13 11.69 17.68
CA TYR A 353 1.85 11.62 16.97
C TYR A 353 0.90 10.54 17.49
N ASN A 354 1.41 9.56 18.21
CA ASN A 354 0.62 8.49 18.78
C ASN A 354 0.80 8.38 20.31
N MET A 355 0.53 9.46 20.99
CA MET A 355 0.54 9.48 22.45
C MET A 355 -0.67 8.75 23.04
N PRO A 356 -0.61 8.25 24.28
CA PRO A 356 -1.68 7.48 24.93
C PRO A 356 -3.06 8.14 24.89
N ASN A 357 -3.11 9.48 24.93
CA ASN A 357 -4.35 10.27 24.88
C ASN A 357 -4.81 10.63 23.46
N LYS A 358 -4.03 10.25 22.41
CA LYS A 358 -4.31 10.55 21.01
C LYS A 358 -4.22 9.31 20.14
N ARG A 359 -4.53 8.14 20.71
CA ARG A 359 -4.44 6.86 20.00
C ARG A 359 -5.31 6.85 18.75
N LYS A 360 -4.71 6.52 17.61
CA LYS A 360 -5.41 6.38 16.33
C LYS A 360 -5.41 4.95 15.80
N SER A 361 -4.49 4.10 16.19
CA SER A 361 -4.24 2.80 15.56
C SER A 361 -4.33 1.60 16.51
N TYR A 362 -4.32 1.80 17.81
CA TYR A 362 -4.37 0.73 18.82
C TYR A 362 -5.35 1.06 19.94
#